data_215d29bdd7a9c34220f87b746127f732
#
_entry.id   215d29bdd7a9c34220f87b746127f732
#
_cell.length_a   1.000
_cell.length_b   1.000
_cell.length_c   1.000
_cell.angle_alpha   90.00
_cell.angle_beta   90.00
_cell.angle_gamma   90.00
#
_symmetry.space_group_name_H-M   'P 1'
#
loop_
_entity.id
_entity.type
_entity.pdbx_description
1 polymer ?
#
loop_
_entity_poly.entity_id
_entity_poly.type
_entity_poly.pdbx_seq_one_letter_code
_entity_poly.pdbx_strand_id
1 'polypeptide(L)'
;VKPIPFGSLEKFEKQNNKYHIVLRGVKDGKEVEDVYKIDVLNSVISPFADYEKYISLAKDKNLKIIVSNTTEAGICFNAEDKIDGFEHITYPAKLTKFLFERFNAGLGGVYLMPVELIDDNADELKKCVDKYIELWRLPEAFKKWNDGENYYCNTLVDRIVSGYPKDEETKEHLYKLIGEKDELVSVGEPFGLWAVENKGEIGKYIKSGKHNIEVVLTNDIKYYKKRKVRVLNGSHTNLVPVGLWLGKVTVYDCMTDKSLYKFVNAVFVNRILR
;
A
#
# COMPACT_ATOMS: atom_id res chain seq x y z
N VAL A 1 -1.90 -0.38 -12.22
CA VAL A 1 -1.90 0.94 -12.88
C VAL A 1 -0.89 1.85 -12.20
N LYS A 2 -0.10 2.57 -12.99
CA LYS A 2 0.89 3.55 -12.51
C LYS A 2 0.38 4.97 -12.74
N PRO A 3 -0.18 5.65 -11.73
CA PRO A 3 -0.89 6.92 -11.89
C PRO A 3 0.02 8.16 -11.88
N ILE A 4 1.33 7.99 -12.11
CA ILE A 4 2.33 9.05 -12.18
C ILE A 4 3.09 9.00 -13.52
N PRO A 5 3.52 10.15 -14.07
CA PRO A 5 4.16 10.20 -15.40
C PRO A 5 5.60 9.66 -15.41
N PHE A 6 6.25 9.51 -14.24
CA PHE A 6 7.65 9.17 -14.14
C PHE A 6 7.89 7.65 -14.05
N GLY A 7 9.03 7.19 -14.57
CA GLY A 7 9.50 5.81 -14.53
C GLY A 7 8.86 4.92 -15.61
N SER A 8 9.63 4.00 -16.13
CA SER A 8 9.23 3.09 -17.20
C SER A 8 8.51 1.86 -16.67
N LEU A 9 7.56 1.32 -17.45
CA LEU A 9 6.96 0.01 -17.27
C LEU A 9 7.69 -1.08 -18.06
N GLU A 10 8.68 -0.70 -18.85
CA GLU A 10 9.43 -1.58 -19.76
C GLU A 10 10.02 -2.82 -19.06
N LYS A 11 10.50 -2.66 -17.82
CA LYS A 11 11.02 -3.79 -17.04
C LYS A 11 9.94 -4.84 -16.75
N PHE A 12 8.72 -4.40 -16.46
CA PHE A 12 7.60 -5.33 -16.28
C PHE A 12 7.28 -6.08 -17.57
N GLU A 13 7.27 -5.38 -18.70
CA GLU A 13 7.00 -5.98 -20.01
C GLU A 13 8.08 -6.99 -20.38
N LYS A 14 9.38 -6.63 -20.20
CA LYS A 14 10.52 -7.52 -20.45
C LYS A 14 10.49 -8.80 -19.61
N GLN A 15 9.94 -8.72 -18.39
CA GLN A 15 9.80 -9.86 -17.48
C GLN A 15 8.43 -10.52 -17.52
N ASN A 16 7.59 -10.24 -18.54
CA ASN A 16 6.24 -10.76 -18.66
C ASN A 16 5.39 -10.50 -17.40
N ASN A 17 5.54 -9.33 -16.79
CA ASN A 17 4.89 -8.89 -15.55
C ASN A 17 5.18 -9.76 -14.32
N LYS A 18 6.28 -10.52 -14.34
CA LYS A 18 6.71 -11.37 -13.22
C LYS A 18 7.91 -10.77 -12.53
N TYR A 19 8.01 -10.97 -11.23
CA TYR A 19 9.16 -10.54 -10.42
C TYR A 19 9.25 -11.36 -9.14
N HIS A 20 10.32 -11.17 -8.37
CA HIS A 20 10.50 -11.85 -7.11
C HIS A 20 10.45 -10.87 -5.93
N ILE A 21 9.94 -11.37 -4.82
CA ILE A 21 10.07 -10.74 -3.51
C ILE A 21 10.96 -11.64 -2.67
N VAL A 22 11.98 -11.05 -2.06
CA VAL A 22 12.87 -11.74 -1.12
C VAL A 22 12.61 -11.20 0.27
N LEU A 23 12.14 -12.07 1.16
CA LEU A 23 11.89 -11.72 2.56
C LEU A 23 13.11 -12.10 3.40
N ARG A 24 13.80 -11.08 3.93
CA ARG A 24 15.04 -11.24 4.71
C ARG A 24 14.87 -10.72 6.11
N GLY A 25 15.39 -11.44 7.09
CA GLY A 25 15.37 -11.00 8.49
C GLY A 25 15.47 -12.14 9.47
N VAL A 26 14.99 -11.91 10.68
CA VAL A 26 14.96 -12.92 11.74
C VAL A 26 13.53 -13.36 11.98
N LYS A 27 13.25 -14.66 11.86
CA LYS A 27 11.97 -15.28 12.16
C LYS A 27 12.18 -16.42 13.13
N ASP A 28 11.49 -16.38 14.27
CA ASP A 28 11.61 -17.38 15.33
C ASP A 28 13.07 -17.61 15.81
N GLY A 29 13.85 -16.52 15.89
CA GLY A 29 15.25 -16.50 16.30
C GLY A 29 16.25 -17.04 15.28
N LYS A 30 15.82 -17.31 14.04
CA LYS A 30 16.66 -17.77 12.94
C LYS A 30 16.67 -16.75 11.82
N GLU A 31 17.82 -16.56 11.20
CA GLU A 31 17.91 -15.79 9.96
C GLU A 31 17.17 -16.55 8.85
N VAL A 32 16.39 -15.81 8.08
CA VAL A 32 15.63 -16.33 6.93
C VAL A 32 15.86 -15.46 5.71
N GLU A 33 15.83 -16.11 4.55
CA GLU A 33 15.91 -15.47 3.25
C GLU A 33 15.01 -16.26 2.29
N ASP A 34 13.71 -15.92 2.31
CA ASP A 34 12.67 -16.64 1.57
C ASP A 34 12.39 -15.96 0.23
N VAL A 35 12.42 -16.70 -0.88
CA VAL A 35 12.13 -16.20 -2.23
C VAL A 35 10.70 -16.53 -2.64
N TYR A 36 9.97 -15.52 -3.10
CA TYR A 36 8.62 -15.67 -3.63
C TYR A 36 8.54 -15.11 -5.04
N LYS A 37 8.12 -15.93 -6.00
CA LYS A 37 7.82 -15.50 -7.35
C LYS A 37 6.41 -14.90 -7.41
N ILE A 38 6.30 -13.69 -7.94
CA ILE A 38 5.05 -12.99 -8.15
C ILE A 38 4.71 -13.07 -9.64
N ASP A 39 3.61 -13.73 -9.97
CA ASP A 39 3.13 -13.97 -11.34
C ASP A 39 1.63 -13.67 -11.51
N VAL A 40 1.07 -12.90 -10.58
CA VAL A 40 -0.36 -12.55 -10.55
C VAL A 40 -0.71 -11.29 -11.35
N LEU A 41 0.30 -10.57 -11.87
CA LEU A 41 0.07 -9.36 -12.65
C LEU A 41 -0.28 -9.70 -14.10
N ASN A 42 -1.54 -9.55 -14.47
CA ASN A 42 -1.97 -9.76 -15.85
C ASN A 42 -1.46 -8.67 -16.80
N SER A 43 -1.43 -7.42 -16.34
CA SER A 43 -0.94 -6.29 -17.14
C SER A 43 -0.47 -5.15 -16.24
N VAL A 44 0.40 -4.31 -16.80
CA VAL A 44 0.78 -3.01 -16.24
C VAL A 44 0.34 -1.91 -17.21
N ILE A 45 -0.18 -0.81 -16.67
CA ILE A 45 -0.76 0.27 -17.47
C ILE A 45 -0.24 1.62 -16.96
N SER A 46 0.25 2.44 -17.86
CA SER A 46 0.46 3.87 -17.63
C SER A 46 -0.68 4.64 -18.30
N PRO A 47 -1.54 5.31 -17.54
CA PRO A 47 -2.59 6.14 -18.11
C PRO A 47 -2.08 7.28 -18.97
N PHE A 48 -0.80 7.67 -18.80
CA PHE A 48 -0.14 8.71 -19.58
C PHE A 48 0.29 8.22 -20.97
N ALA A 49 0.55 6.92 -21.11
CA ALA A 49 0.89 6.28 -22.37
C ALA A 49 -0.35 5.75 -23.10
N ASP A 50 -1.33 5.27 -22.37
CA ASP A 50 -2.54 4.63 -22.91
C ASP A 50 -3.75 4.91 -22.00
N TYR A 51 -4.35 6.08 -22.18
CA TYR A 51 -5.51 6.51 -21.39
C TYR A 51 -6.75 5.64 -21.68
N GLU A 52 -6.95 5.26 -22.93
CA GLU A 52 -8.11 4.44 -23.32
C GLU A 52 -8.07 3.06 -22.65
N LYS A 53 -6.89 2.44 -22.62
CA LYS A 53 -6.70 1.17 -21.91
C LYS A 53 -6.92 1.32 -20.40
N TYR A 54 -6.47 2.42 -19.81
CA TYR A 54 -6.73 2.70 -18.39
C TYR A 54 -8.22 2.84 -18.11
N ILE A 55 -8.93 3.66 -18.89
CA ILE A 55 -10.36 3.91 -18.64
C ILE A 55 -11.23 2.70 -18.99
N SER A 56 -10.76 1.83 -19.88
CA SER A 56 -11.46 0.57 -20.17
C SER A 56 -11.58 -0.34 -18.96
N LEU A 57 -10.67 -0.23 -17.98
CA LEU A 57 -10.76 -0.96 -16.71
C LEU A 57 -12.00 -0.55 -15.90
N ALA A 58 -12.44 0.71 -16.01
CA ALA A 58 -13.67 1.16 -15.35
C ALA A 58 -14.90 0.38 -15.87
N LYS A 59 -14.84 -0.04 -17.13
CA LYS A 59 -15.92 -0.76 -17.82
C LYS A 59 -15.82 -2.29 -17.67
N ASP A 60 -14.82 -2.80 -16.95
CA ASP A 60 -14.70 -4.22 -16.67
C ASP A 60 -15.66 -4.63 -15.54
N LYS A 61 -16.63 -5.51 -15.87
CA LYS A 61 -17.59 -6.09 -14.91
C LYS A 61 -16.93 -6.96 -13.84
N ASN A 62 -15.73 -7.46 -14.11
CA ASN A 62 -14.97 -8.31 -13.18
C ASN A 62 -14.14 -7.49 -12.19
N LEU A 63 -13.97 -6.19 -12.40
CA LEU A 63 -13.30 -5.33 -11.43
C LEU A 63 -14.13 -5.26 -10.15
N LYS A 64 -13.55 -5.71 -9.03
CA LYS A 64 -14.21 -5.75 -7.72
C LYS A 64 -13.50 -4.91 -6.68
N ILE A 65 -12.19 -4.76 -6.79
CA ILE A 65 -11.35 -4.12 -5.79
C ILE A 65 -10.39 -3.13 -6.46
N ILE A 66 -10.28 -1.95 -5.90
CA ILE A 66 -9.25 -0.96 -6.24
C ILE A 66 -8.42 -0.72 -4.99
N VAL A 67 -7.13 -1.01 -5.05
CA VAL A 67 -6.16 -0.69 -4.00
C VAL A 67 -5.34 0.50 -4.47
N SER A 68 -5.19 1.52 -3.63
CA SER A 68 -4.29 2.64 -3.89
C SER A 68 -3.11 2.64 -2.92
N ASN A 69 -1.95 3.03 -3.43
CA ASN A 69 -0.74 3.26 -2.65
C ASN A 69 0.03 4.41 -3.30
N THR A 70 -0.46 5.62 -3.07
CA THR A 70 0.12 6.83 -3.67
C THR A 70 1.24 7.38 -2.79
N THR A 71 0.89 8.10 -1.76
CA THR A 71 1.73 8.55 -0.62
C THR A 71 0.78 9.11 0.43
N GLU A 72 1.27 9.45 1.63
CA GLU A 72 0.46 10.15 2.64
C GLU A 72 -0.15 11.46 2.08
N ALA A 73 0.59 12.18 1.22
CA ALA A 73 0.13 13.39 0.54
C ALA A 73 -0.77 13.11 -0.69
N GLY A 74 -0.91 11.87 -1.11
CA GLY A 74 -1.65 11.50 -2.34
C GLY A 74 -3.16 11.56 -2.20
N ILE A 75 -3.70 11.42 -0.99
CA ILE A 75 -5.13 11.60 -0.69
C ILE A 75 -5.36 13.07 -0.33
N CYS A 76 -5.54 13.89 -1.34
CA CYS A 76 -5.77 15.33 -1.18
C CYS A 76 -6.79 15.84 -2.20
N PHE A 77 -7.39 16.97 -1.89
CA PHE A 77 -8.30 17.70 -2.78
C PHE A 77 -7.62 18.98 -3.27
N ASN A 78 -7.74 19.26 -4.57
CA ASN A 78 -7.30 20.51 -5.16
C ASN A 78 -8.45 21.13 -5.99
N ALA A 79 -8.88 22.33 -5.63
CA ALA A 79 -9.99 23.01 -6.31
C ALA A 79 -9.68 23.41 -7.76
N GLU A 80 -8.41 23.42 -8.15
CA GLU A 80 -7.96 23.71 -9.52
C GLU A 80 -8.05 22.49 -10.46
N ASP A 81 -8.30 21.29 -9.93
CA ASP A 81 -8.41 20.08 -10.72
C ASP A 81 -9.64 20.12 -11.63
N LYS A 82 -9.42 19.95 -12.93
CA LYS A 82 -10.49 19.99 -13.94
C LYS A 82 -10.89 18.59 -14.37
N ILE A 83 -12.17 18.42 -14.66
CA ILE A 83 -12.71 17.12 -15.09
C ILE A 83 -12.13 16.65 -16.43
N ASP A 84 -11.79 17.55 -17.34
CA ASP A 84 -11.15 17.24 -18.62
C ASP A 84 -9.63 17.04 -18.52
N GLY A 85 -9.03 17.44 -17.37
CA GLY A 85 -7.62 17.21 -17.06
C GLY A 85 -7.35 15.75 -16.70
N PHE A 86 -6.08 15.30 -16.84
CA PHE A 86 -5.62 14.03 -16.33
C PHE A 86 -4.19 14.08 -15.77
N GLU A 87 -3.27 14.73 -16.47
CA GLU A 87 -1.85 14.64 -16.13
C GLU A 87 -1.51 15.25 -14.77
N HIS A 88 -2.06 16.41 -14.48
CA HIS A 88 -1.71 17.23 -13.32
C HIS A 88 -2.75 17.21 -12.19
N ILE A 89 -3.82 16.42 -12.31
CA ILE A 89 -4.85 16.33 -11.28
C ILE A 89 -4.46 15.31 -10.21
N THR A 90 -5.01 15.48 -9.02
CA THR A 90 -4.78 14.60 -7.86
C THR A 90 -5.25 13.16 -8.10
N TYR A 91 -4.78 12.22 -7.27
CA TYR A 91 -5.25 10.85 -7.34
C TYR A 91 -6.76 10.72 -7.08
N PRO A 92 -7.35 11.37 -6.04
CA PRO A 92 -8.79 11.31 -5.83
C PRO A 92 -9.61 11.88 -7.00
N ALA A 93 -9.09 12.90 -7.72
CA ALA A 93 -9.70 13.40 -8.94
C ALA A 93 -9.71 12.34 -10.05
N LYS A 94 -8.56 11.67 -10.28
CA LYS A 94 -8.45 10.55 -11.24
C LYS A 94 -9.40 9.42 -10.90
N LEU A 95 -9.51 9.07 -9.61
CA LEU A 95 -10.43 8.05 -9.13
C LEU A 95 -11.88 8.46 -9.34
N THR A 96 -12.25 9.70 -9.06
CA THR A 96 -13.61 10.20 -9.29
C THR A 96 -14.02 10.06 -10.76
N LYS A 97 -13.14 10.44 -11.70
CA LYS A 97 -13.37 10.23 -13.14
C LYS A 97 -13.55 8.75 -13.47
N PHE A 98 -12.70 7.89 -12.95
CA PHE A 98 -12.77 6.45 -13.17
C PHE A 98 -14.09 5.85 -12.66
N LEU A 99 -14.53 6.26 -11.48
CA LEU A 99 -15.82 5.82 -10.91
C LEU A 99 -17.01 6.38 -11.70
N PHE A 100 -16.90 7.61 -12.20
CA PHE A 100 -17.93 8.20 -13.04
C PHE A 100 -18.09 7.48 -14.39
N GLU A 101 -16.99 7.07 -15.01
CA GLU A 101 -17.02 6.22 -16.21
C GLU A 101 -17.65 4.85 -15.93
N ARG A 102 -17.38 4.25 -14.76
CA ARG A 102 -17.99 3.00 -14.36
C ARG A 102 -19.50 3.13 -14.15
N PHE A 103 -19.94 4.20 -13.50
CA PHE A 103 -21.36 4.54 -13.35
C PHE A 103 -22.03 4.71 -14.73
N ASN A 104 -21.44 5.47 -15.63
CA ASN A 104 -21.97 5.69 -16.98
C ASN A 104 -22.05 4.40 -17.80
N ALA A 105 -21.20 3.43 -17.52
CA ALA A 105 -21.29 2.08 -18.11
C ALA A 105 -22.38 1.19 -17.50
N GLY A 106 -23.15 1.68 -16.51
CA GLY A 106 -24.23 0.93 -15.86
C GLY A 106 -23.75 -0.22 -14.99
N LEU A 107 -22.52 -0.13 -14.47
CA LEU A 107 -21.90 -1.19 -13.66
C LEU A 107 -22.04 -0.90 -12.17
N GLY A 108 -22.11 -1.96 -11.37
CA GLY A 108 -22.11 -1.89 -9.91
C GLY A 108 -20.79 -1.39 -9.35
N GLY A 109 -20.83 -0.99 -8.06
CA GLY A 109 -19.70 -0.43 -7.35
C GLY A 109 -18.54 -1.39 -7.11
N VAL A 110 -17.51 -0.89 -6.43
CA VAL A 110 -16.27 -1.60 -6.10
C VAL A 110 -15.87 -1.37 -4.65
N TYR A 111 -14.97 -2.21 -4.14
CA TYR A 111 -14.29 -1.99 -2.88
C TYR A 111 -13.07 -1.10 -3.11
N LEU A 112 -12.98 0.00 -2.39
CA LEU A 112 -11.89 0.97 -2.42
C LEU A 112 -11.07 0.81 -1.16
N MET A 113 -9.82 0.41 -1.31
CA MET A 113 -8.91 0.05 -0.22
C MET A 113 -7.62 0.85 -0.33
N PRO A 114 -7.60 2.10 0.11
CA PRO A 114 -6.37 2.87 0.19
C PRO A 114 -5.45 2.26 1.26
N VAL A 115 -4.15 2.14 0.95
CA VAL A 115 -3.13 1.67 1.89
C VAL A 115 -2.16 2.79 2.30
N GLU A 116 -2.49 4.03 1.98
CA GLU A 116 -1.78 5.22 2.42
C GLU A 116 -1.82 5.35 3.95
N LEU A 117 -0.68 5.71 4.56
CA LEU A 117 -0.50 5.74 6.02
C LEU A 117 -1.07 7.02 6.66
N ILE A 118 -2.34 7.31 6.39
CA ILE A 118 -3.09 8.39 7.03
C ILE A 118 -4.23 7.83 7.87
N ASP A 119 -4.76 8.65 8.78
CA ASP A 119 -5.89 8.28 9.62
C ASP A 119 -7.15 8.16 8.77
N ASP A 120 -7.92 7.08 9.01
CA ASP A 120 -9.21 6.83 8.36
C ASP A 120 -9.10 7.04 6.82
N ASN A 121 -8.08 6.41 6.21
CA ASN A 121 -7.64 6.66 4.84
C ASN A 121 -8.74 6.52 3.78
N ALA A 122 -9.64 5.57 3.92
CA ALA A 122 -10.75 5.40 2.99
C ALA A 122 -11.85 6.46 3.20
N ASP A 123 -12.11 6.87 4.44
CA ASP A 123 -13.05 7.95 4.72
C ASP A 123 -12.52 9.29 4.21
N GLU A 124 -11.21 9.56 4.33
CA GLU A 124 -10.56 10.74 3.75
C GLU A 124 -10.59 10.71 2.22
N LEU A 125 -10.34 9.54 1.62
CA LEU A 125 -10.47 9.35 0.17
C LEU A 125 -11.91 9.63 -0.29
N LYS A 126 -12.92 9.11 0.42
CA LYS A 126 -14.32 9.37 0.12
C LYS A 126 -14.66 10.86 0.19
N LYS A 127 -14.21 11.56 1.23
CA LYS A 127 -14.39 13.01 1.35
C LYS A 127 -13.81 13.77 0.16
N CYS A 128 -12.64 13.35 -0.35
CA CYS A 128 -12.07 13.96 -1.54
C CYS A 128 -12.93 13.69 -2.78
N VAL A 129 -13.40 12.45 -2.98
CA VAL A 129 -14.29 12.09 -4.09
C VAL A 129 -15.59 12.89 -4.03
N ASP A 130 -16.21 13.02 -2.85
CA ASP A 130 -17.44 13.80 -2.67
C ASP A 130 -17.23 15.28 -3.04
N LYS A 131 -16.10 15.87 -2.65
CA LYS A 131 -15.73 17.24 -3.05
C LYS A 131 -15.58 17.39 -4.57
N TYR A 132 -15.03 16.39 -5.28
CA TYR A 132 -14.95 16.42 -6.74
C TYR A 132 -16.31 16.24 -7.40
N ILE A 133 -17.20 15.41 -6.84
CA ILE A 133 -18.58 15.32 -7.31
C ILE A 133 -19.25 16.70 -7.27
N GLU A 134 -19.08 17.45 -6.18
CA GLU A 134 -19.60 18.80 -6.02
C GLU A 134 -18.91 19.81 -6.95
N LEU A 135 -17.57 19.84 -6.96
CA LEU A 135 -16.77 20.77 -7.77
C LEU A 135 -17.11 20.65 -9.28
N TRP A 136 -17.24 19.43 -9.76
CA TRP A 136 -17.52 19.15 -11.17
C TRP A 136 -19.01 19.09 -11.50
N ARG A 137 -19.87 19.33 -10.50
CA ARG A 137 -21.34 19.30 -10.63
C ARG A 137 -21.81 17.99 -11.29
N LEU A 138 -21.26 16.87 -10.85
CA LEU A 138 -21.66 15.58 -11.36
C LEU A 138 -23.10 15.23 -10.95
N PRO A 139 -23.80 14.37 -11.73
CA PRO A 139 -25.20 14.08 -11.48
C PRO A 139 -25.47 13.53 -10.07
N GLU A 140 -26.57 13.94 -9.47
CA GLU A 140 -27.03 13.42 -8.16
C GLU A 140 -27.20 11.88 -8.18
N ALA A 141 -27.56 11.31 -9.32
CA ALA A 141 -27.63 9.87 -9.51
C ALA A 141 -26.28 9.19 -9.33
N PHE A 142 -25.17 9.84 -9.78
CA PHE A 142 -23.81 9.34 -9.53
C PHE A 142 -23.44 9.41 -8.07
N LYS A 143 -23.79 10.51 -7.38
CA LYS A 143 -23.56 10.65 -5.93
C LYS A 143 -24.24 9.52 -5.16
N LYS A 144 -25.52 9.26 -5.44
CA LYS A 144 -26.28 8.17 -4.81
C LYS A 144 -25.67 6.79 -5.10
N TRP A 145 -25.23 6.55 -6.33
CA TRP A 145 -24.55 5.33 -6.70
C TRP A 145 -23.20 5.19 -5.94
N ASN A 146 -22.42 6.28 -5.85
CA ASN A 146 -21.16 6.27 -5.14
C ASN A 146 -21.36 5.97 -3.64
N ASP A 147 -22.39 6.54 -3.02
CA ASP A 147 -22.71 6.34 -1.62
C ASP A 147 -23.31 4.97 -1.32
N GLY A 148 -24.06 4.39 -2.26
CA GLY A 148 -24.84 3.17 -2.03
C GLY A 148 -24.15 1.88 -2.51
N GLU A 149 -23.29 1.95 -3.54
CA GLU A 149 -22.74 0.76 -4.16
C GLU A 149 -21.24 0.59 -3.96
N ASN A 150 -20.48 1.68 -3.67
CA ASN A 150 -19.07 1.58 -3.37
C ASN A 150 -18.81 1.39 -1.87
N TYR A 151 -17.83 0.56 -1.55
CA TYR A 151 -17.38 0.32 -0.18
C TYR A 151 -15.99 0.91 0.02
N TYR A 152 -15.92 2.00 0.75
CA TYR A 152 -14.67 2.62 1.17
C TYR A 152 -14.19 1.94 2.45
N CYS A 153 -13.22 1.03 2.34
CA CYS A 153 -12.71 0.24 3.46
C CYS A 153 -11.41 0.84 3.98
N ASN A 154 -11.40 1.34 5.20
CA ASN A 154 -10.18 1.75 5.86
C ASN A 154 -9.22 0.56 5.97
N THR A 155 -7.94 0.81 5.77
CA THR A 155 -6.92 -0.23 5.84
C THR A 155 -5.70 0.20 6.64
N LEU A 156 -4.94 -0.79 7.08
CA LEU A 156 -3.61 -0.60 7.63
C LEU A 156 -2.68 -1.65 7.05
N VAL A 157 -1.58 -1.22 6.45
CA VAL A 157 -0.47 -2.09 6.05
C VAL A 157 0.72 -1.86 6.95
N ASP A 158 1.43 -2.94 7.24
CA ASP A 158 2.64 -2.91 8.06
C ASP A 158 3.63 -3.96 7.58
N ARG A 159 4.62 -3.53 6.82
CA ARG A 159 5.80 -4.28 6.38
C ARG A 159 6.87 -3.29 5.95
N ILE A 160 8.09 -3.49 6.42
CA ILE A 160 9.24 -2.75 5.90
C ILE A 160 9.66 -3.39 4.58
N VAL A 161 9.67 -2.58 3.53
CA VAL A 161 10.11 -2.97 2.18
C VAL A 161 11.20 -2.00 1.76
N SER A 162 12.45 -2.51 1.67
CA SER A 162 13.59 -1.71 1.21
C SER A 162 13.62 -1.54 -0.32
N GLY A 163 12.82 -2.33 -1.02
CA GLY A 163 12.66 -2.27 -2.46
C GLY A 163 13.82 -2.90 -3.22
N TYR A 164 14.10 -2.37 -4.42
CA TYR A 164 15.18 -2.85 -5.27
C TYR A 164 16.55 -2.50 -4.66
N PRO A 165 17.50 -3.45 -4.56
CA PRO A 165 18.82 -3.23 -3.97
C PRO A 165 19.62 -2.18 -4.75
N LYS A 166 20.37 -1.34 -4.03
CA LYS A 166 21.13 -0.24 -4.63
C LYS A 166 22.57 -0.65 -4.98
N ASP A 167 23.15 -1.53 -4.17
CA ASP A 167 24.54 -1.98 -4.32
C ASP A 167 24.60 -3.26 -5.18
N GLU A 168 25.71 -3.40 -5.91
CA GLU A 168 25.89 -4.52 -6.84
C GLU A 168 26.08 -5.86 -6.11
N GLU A 169 26.72 -5.87 -4.94
CA GLU A 169 26.97 -7.09 -4.18
C GLU A 169 25.64 -7.74 -3.76
N THR A 170 24.71 -6.93 -3.22
CA THR A 170 23.37 -7.40 -2.87
C THR A 170 22.60 -7.87 -4.11
N LYS A 171 22.71 -7.17 -5.24
CA LYS A 171 22.04 -7.59 -6.49
C LYS A 171 22.53 -8.94 -6.96
N GLU A 172 23.86 -9.12 -7.02
CA GLU A 172 24.47 -10.40 -7.45
C GLU A 172 24.09 -11.55 -6.52
N HIS A 173 24.10 -11.31 -5.20
CA HIS A 173 23.63 -12.29 -4.23
C HIS A 173 22.18 -12.70 -4.50
N LEU A 174 21.28 -11.73 -4.68
CA LEU A 174 19.87 -12.00 -4.94
C LEU A 174 19.64 -12.71 -6.27
N TYR A 175 20.33 -12.33 -7.34
CA TYR A 175 20.23 -13.02 -8.63
C TYR A 175 20.71 -14.48 -8.55
N LYS A 176 21.77 -14.72 -7.79
CA LYS A 176 22.24 -16.09 -7.52
C LYS A 176 21.23 -16.89 -6.70
N LEU A 177 20.62 -16.28 -5.71
CA LEU A 177 19.59 -16.89 -4.87
C LEU A 177 18.32 -17.25 -5.67
N ILE A 178 17.87 -16.32 -6.54
CA ILE A 178 16.70 -16.47 -7.40
C ILE A 178 16.99 -17.45 -8.57
N GLY A 179 18.21 -17.53 -9.03
CA GLY A 179 18.63 -18.31 -10.20
C GLY A 179 18.51 -17.57 -11.53
N GLU A 180 18.05 -16.34 -11.54
CA GLU A 180 17.93 -15.48 -12.72
C GLU A 180 18.10 -13.99 -12.37
N LYS A 181 18.42 -13.15 -13.38
CA LYS A 181 18.45 -11.70 -13.21
C LYS A 181 17.01 -11.17 -13.16
N ASP A 182 16.67 -10.47 -12.08
CA ASP A 182 15.38 -9.82 -11.90
C ASP A 182 15.56 -8.33 -11.62
N GLU A 183 15.22 -7.49 -12.60
CA GLU A 183 15.34 -6.03 -12.50
C GLU A 183 14.21 -5.36 -11.70
N LEU A 184 13.28 -6.17 -11.18
CA LEU A 184 12.14 -5.75 -10.38
C LEU A 184 12.16 -6.37 -8.98
N VAL A 185 13.18 -7.18 -8.64
CA VAL A 185 13.27 -7.83 -7.34
C VAL A 185 13.07 -6.82 -6.22
N SER A 186 12.23 -7.17 -5.26
CA SER A 186 11.95 -6.33 -4.10
C SER A 186 12.30 -7.07 -2.82
N VAL A 187 12.98 -6.38 -1.92
CA VAL A 187 13.39 -6.93 -0.63
C VAL A 187 12.48 -6.38 0.46
N GLY A 188 12.01 -7.25 1.34
CA GLY A 188 11.18 -6.88 2.49
C GLY A 188 11.48 -7.73 3.72
N GLU A 189 10.90 -7.34 4.85
CA GLU A 189 10.99 -8.12 6.08
C GLU A 189 10.01 -9.31 6.07
N PRO A 190 10.27 -10.39 6.87
CA PRO A 190 9.37 -11.53 6.98
C PRO A 190 8.01 -11.17 7.60
N PHE A 191 7.98 -10.19 8.51
CA PHE A 191 6.73 -9.70 9.08
C PHE A 191 5.89 -8.98 8.04
N GLY A 192 4.58 -9.13 8.12
CA GLY A 192 3.64 -8.36 7.30
C GLY A 192 2.23 -8.47 7.83
N LEU A 193 1.54 -7.34 7.84
CA LEU A 193 0.15 -7.22 8.26
C LEU A 193 -0.61 -6.39 7.23
N TRP A 194 -1.78 -6.89 6.85
CA TRP A 194 -2.80 -6.12 6.15
C TRP A 194 -4.13 -6.24 6.89
N ALA A 195 -4.48 -5.22 7.65
CA ALA A 195 -5.78 -5.09 8.28
C ALA A 195 -6.71 -4.29 7.35
N VAL A 196 -7.91 -4.81 7.12
CA VAL A 196 -8.93 -4.24 6.23
C VAL A 196 -10.24 -4.15 6.99
N GLU A 197 -10.89 -3.00 6.91
CA GLU A 197 -12.22 -2.80 7.48
C GLU A 197 -13.24 -3.70 6.80
N ASN A 198 -13.98 -4.45 7.60
CA ASN A 198 -14.95 -5.43 7.13
C ASN A 198 -16.27 -4.74 6.75
N LYS A 199 -16.37 -4.27 5.51
CA LYS A 199 -17.58 -3.66 4.95
C LYS A 199 -18.18 -4.54 3.84
N GLY A 200 -19.51 -4.51 3.73
CA GLY A 200 -20.23 -5.29 2.73
C GLY A 200 -19.85 -6.78 2.78
N GLU A 201 -19.59 -7.37 1.64
CA GLU A 201 -19.21 -8.78 1.49
C GLU A 201 -17.73 -8.99 1.15
N ILE A 202 -16.84 -8.09 1.62
CA ILE A 202 -15.42 -8.14 1.28
C ILE A 202 -14.77 -9.49 1.59
N GLY A 203 -15.26 -10.21 2.59
CA GLY A 203 -14.82 -11.56 2.92
C GLY A 203 -15.02 -12.60 1.81
N LYS A 204 -15.81 -12.31 0.77
CA LYS A 204 -15.88 -13.15 -0.43
C LYS A 204 -14.62 -13.07 -1.30
N TYR A 205 -13.91 -11.94 -1.23
CA TYR A 205 -12.75 -11.63 -2.07
C TYR A 205 -11.43 -11.73 -1.30
N ILE A 206 -11.43 -11.30 -0.04
CA ILE A 206 -10.24 -11.31 0.81
C ILE A 206 -10.49 -12.26 1.98
N LYS A 207 -9.58 -13.22 2.18
CA LYS A 207 -9.65 -14.18 3.28
C LYS A 207 -8.70 -13.78 4.39
N SER A 208 -9.23 -13.68 5.62
CA SER A 208 -8.40 -13.57 6.81
C SER A 208 -7.55 -14.82 6.99
N GLY A 209 -6.34 -14.66 7.46
CA GLY A 209 -5.42 -15.77 7.74
C GLY A 209 -3.96 -15.36 7.67
N LYS A 210 -3.11 -16.32 8.02
CA LYS A 210 -1.67 -16.19 7.86
C LYS A 210 -1.27 -16.79 6.51
N HIS A 211 -0.85 -15.93 5.62
CA HIS A 211 -0.22 -16.27 4.35
C HIS A 211 1.25 -15.85 4.43
N ASN A 212 1.79 -15.23 3.38
CA ASN A 212 3.09 -14.53 3.46
C ASN A 212 2.99 -13.21 4.23
N ILE A 213 1.75 -12.78 4.50
CA ILE A 213 1.39 -11.68 5.41
C ILE A 213 0.21 -12.13 6.27
N GLU A 214 0.03 -11.52 7.42
CA GLU A 214 -1.19 -11.66 8.20
C GLU A 214 -2.27 -10.76 7.60
N VAL A 215 -3.35 -11.36 7.10
CA VAL A 215 -4.52 -10.63 6.59
C VAL A 215 -5.63 -10.68 7.63
N VAL A 216 -6.15 -9.52 8.01
CA VAL A 216 -7.20 -9.41 9.03
C VAL A 216 -8.37 -8.60 8.49
N LEU A 217 -9.56 -9.18 8.52
CA LEU A 217 -10.82 -8.44 8.37
C LEU A 217 -11.33 -8.04 9.76
N THR A 218 -11.54 -6.75 9.99
CA THR A 218 -11.88 -6.22 11.31
C THR A 218 -12.92 -5.12 11.23
N ASN A 219 -13.74 -4.98 12.25
CA ASN A 219 -14.64 -3.85 12.41
C ASN A 219 -13.99 -2.67 13.17
N ASP A 220 -12.77 -2.86 13.66
CA ASP A 220 -11.99 -1.82 14.37
C ASP A 220 -10.55 -1.77 13.86
N ILE A 221 -10.34 -0.97 12.83
CA ILE A 221 -9.01 -0.72 12.27
C ILE A 221 -8.13 0.09 13.24
N LYS A 222 -8.76 0.90 14.13
CA LYS A 222 -8.05 1.78 15.06
C LYS A 222 -7.23 1.00 16.08
N TYR A 223 -7.68 -0.20 16.45
CA TYR A 223 -6.90 -1.09 17.30
C TYR A 223 -5.53 -1.43 16.69
N TYR A 224 -5.52 -1.87 15.43
CA TYR A 224 -4.28 -2.23 14.72
C TYR A 224 -3.38 -1.04 14.50
N LYS A 225 -3.97 0.11 14.16
CA LYS A 225 -3.23 1.36 14.01
C LYS A 225 -2.60 1.81 15.32
N LYS A 226 -3.35 1.84 16.39
CA LYS A 226 -2.84 2.20 17.72
C LYS A 226 -1.69 1.28 18.15
N ARG A 227 -1.82 -0.04 17.88
CA ARG A 227 -0.77 -1.01 18.12
C ARG A 227 0.49 -0.66 17.32
N LYS A 228 0.37 -0.45 16.00
CA LYS A 228 1.52 -0.08 15.15
C LYS A 228 2.19 1.19 15.62
N VAL A 229 1.45 2.29 15.77
CA VAL A 229 1.99 3.59 16.14
C VAL A 229 2.68 3.55 17.51
N ARG A 230 2.07 2.92 18.50
CA ARG A 230 2.64 2.85 19.85
C ARG A 230 3.81 1.88 19.93
N VAL A 231 3.64 0.66 19.44
CA VAL A 231 4.64 -0.39 19.57
C VAL A 231 5.78 -0.17 18.59
N LEU A 232 5.52 -0.17 17.29
CA LEU A 232 6.58 -0.08 16.29
C LEU A 232 7.18 1.33 16.22
N ASN A 233 6.37 2.33 15.89
CA ASN A 233 6.87 3.70 15.69
C ASN A 233 7.39 4.29 17.02
N GLY A 234 6.68 4.09 18.13
CA GLY A 234 7.10 4.55 19.44
C GLY A 234 8.43 3.93 19.88
N SER A 235 8.67 2.65 19.63
CA SER A 235 9.96 2.00 19.91
C SER A 235 11.08 2.59 19.06
N HIS A 236 10.86 2.79 17.76
CA HIS A 236 11.85 3.42 16.87
C HIS A 236 12.16 4.86 17.29
N THR A 237 11.16 5.66 17.64
CA THR A 237 11.33 7.04 18.10
C THR A 237 12.24 7.13 19.33
N ASN A 238 12.18 6.14 20.23
CA ASN A 238 13.06 6.08 21.39
C ASN A 238 14.44 5.49 21.05
N LEU A 239 14.50 4.49 20.19
CA LEU A 239 15.73 3.78 19.86
C LEU A 239 16.68 4.62 19.01
N VAL A 240 16.16 5.29 17.97
CA VAL A 240 16.97 5.94 16.93
C VAL A 240 17.90 7.03 17.49
N PRO A 241 17.43 8.01 18.28
CA PRO A 241 18.32 9.07 18.79
C PRO A 241 19.45 8.51 19.66
N VAL A 242 19.14 7.55 20.54
CA VAL A 242 20.14 6.96 21.44
C VAL A 242 21.10 6.06 20.66
N GLY A 243 20.60 5.29 19.70
CA GLY A 243 21.43 4.46 18.83
C GLY A 243 22.43 5.29 18.04
N LEU A 244 21.98 6.36 17.39
CA LEU A 244 22.85 7.29 16.65
C LEU A 244 23.90 7.93 17.54
N TRP A 245 23.51 8.37 18.74
CA TRP A 245 24.44 8.93 19.71
C TRP A 245 25.54 7.93 20.13
N LEU A 246 25.21 6.64 20.19
CA LEU A 246 26.15 5.55 20.48
C LEU A 246 26.86 4.99 19.23
N GLY A 247 26.74 5.65 18.07
CA GLY A 247 27.40 5.26 16.82
C GLY A 247 26.86 4.00 16.17
N LYS A 248 25.62 3.60 16.49
CA LYS A 248 24.95 2.47 15.84
C LYS A 248 24.39 2.90 14.48
N VAL A 249 24.47 2.03 13.48
CA VAL A 249 24.06 2.32 12.11
C VAL A 249 22.70 1.70 11.79
N THR A 250 22.43 0.53 12.36
CA THR A 250 21.18 -0.22 12.06
C THR A 250 20.37 -0.48 13.34
N VAL A 251 19.09 -0.78 13.16
CA VAL A 251 18.23 -1.26 14.26
C VAL A 251 18.77 -2.58 14.81
N TYR A 252 19.33 -3.44 13.97
CA TYR A 252 19.96 -4.68 14.38
C TYR A 252 21.13 -4.43 15.35
N ASP A 253 22.04 -3.50 15.01
CA ASP A 253 23.16 -3.13 15.89
C ASP A 253 22.69 -2.61 17.25
N CYS A 254 21.59 -1.85 17.23
CA CYS A 254 20.98 -1.35 18.45
C CYS A 254 20.39 -2.48 19.32
N MET A 255 19.71 -3.42 18.71
CA MET A 255 18.99 -4.50 19.41
C MET A 255 19.92 -5.62 19.87
N THR A 256 21.09 -5.77 19.26
CA THR A 256 22.14 -6.69 19.71
C THR A 256 23.02 -6.11 20.82
N ASP A 257 23.02 -4.79 20.99
CA ASP A 257 23.69 -4.11 22.12
C ASP A 257 22.89 -4.31 23.40
N LYS A 258 23.47 -4.98 24.37
CA LYS A 258 22.80 -5.35 25.64
C LYS A 258 22.29 -4.15 26.43
N SER A 259 22.97 -3.01 26.38
CA SER A 259 22.60 -1.80 27.12
C SER A 259 21.43 -1.09 26.44
N LEU A 260 21.49 -0.95 25.12
CA LEU A 260 20.40 -0.40 24.32
C LEU A 260 19.15 -1.27 24.40
N TYR A 261 19.30 -2.58 24.27
CA TYR A 261 18.17 -3.51 24.41
C TYR A 261 17.46 -3.34 25.77
N LYS A 262 18.23 -3.27 26.88
CA LYS A 262 17.65 -3.03 28.21
C LYS A 262 16.92 -1.69 28.29
N PHE A 263 17.49 -0.63 27.72
CA PHE A 263 16.86 0.69 27.68
C PHE A 263 15.55 0.66 26.90
N VAL A 264 15.57 0.15 25.67
CA VAL A 264 14.38 0.06 24.80
C VAL A 264 13.30 -0.79 25.47
N ASN A 265 13.66 -1.95 26.03
CA ASN A 265 12.71 -2.83 26.71
C ASN A 265 12.10 -2.17 27.94
N ALA A 266 12.87 -1.41 28.71
CA ALA A 266 12.37 -0.66 29.86
C ALA A 266 11.37 0.43 29.44
N VAL A 267 11.64 1.16 28.34
CA VAL A 267 10.71 2.15 27.78
C VAL A 267 9.46 1.45 27.26
N PHE A 268 9.62 0.37 26.52
CA PHE A 268 8.53 -0.41 25.95
C PHE A 268 7.55 -0.88 27.05
N VAL A 269 8.04 -1.58 28.06
CA VAL A 269 7.21 -2.13 29.15
C VAL A 269 6.60 -1.04 30.02
N ASN A 270 7.37 0.01 30.36
CA ASN A 270 6.93 1.00 31.35
C ASN A 270 6.20 2.22 30.77
N ARG A 271 6.27 2.45 29.47
CA ARG A 271 5.70 3.66 28.83
C ARG A 271 4.81 3.36 27.63
N ILE A 272 5.15 2.36 26.82
CA ILE A 272 4.42 2.07 25.57
C ILE A 272 3.25 1.10 25.80
N LEU A 273 3.44 0.06 26.62
CA LEU A 273 2.40 -0.95 26.90
C LEU A 273 1.40 -0.53 27.99
N ARG A 274 1.63 0.56 28.70
CA ARG A 274 0.70 1.15 29.67
C ARG A 274 -0.21 2.19 28.99
#